data_cc1f9f853d8c64ef3a842dea2dee5166
#
_entry.id   cc1f9f853d8c64ef3a842dea2dee5166
#
_cell.length_a   1.000
_cell.length_b   1.000
_cell.length_c   1.000
_cell.angle_alpha   90.00
_cell.angle_beta   90.00
_cell.angle_gamma   90.00
#
_symmetry.space_group_name_H-M   'P 1'
#
loop_
_entity.id
_entity.type
_entity.pdbx_description
1 polymer ?
#
loop_
_entity_poly.entity_id
_entity_poly.type
_entity_poly.pdbx_seq_one_letter_code
_entity_poly.pdbx_strand_id
1 'polypeptide(L)'
;MAHQRSVGPLFSLAGGQTVSWSISYGTGQDVGIVTAAPNIIDDVLGVVLLQAQNQGLGVTGDSKNFYTVDIHNPGTQPIAHNLNLQDWL
;
A
#
# COMPACT_ATOMS: atom_id res chain seq x y z
N MET A 1 4.21 2.17 -19.60
CA MET A 1 4.56 3.52 -19.07
C MET A 1 4.40 3.51 -17.57
N ALA A 2 5.35 4.09 -16.84
CA ALA A 2 5.24 4.16 -15.38
C ALA A 2 4.05 5.03 -14.98
N HIS A 3 3.32 4.59 -13.99
CA HIS A 3 2.10 5.24 -13.51
C HIS A 3 2.10 5.27 -11.99
N GLN A 4 1.78 6.43 -11.43
CA GLN A 4 1.69 6.63 -9.99
C GLN A 4 0.29 7.13 -9.64
N ARG A 5 -0.28 6.55 -8.58
CA ARG A 5 -1.62 6.93 -8.13
C ARG A 5 -1.78 6.69 -6.64
N SER A 6 -2.74 7.40 -6.03
CA SER A 6 -3.18 7.13 -4.67
C SER A 6 -4.28 6.08 -4.69
N VAL A 7 -4.25 5.18 -3.72
CA VAL A 7 -5.18 4.05 -3.65
C VAL A 7 -5.85 4.05 -2.30
N GLY A 8 -7.16 3.82 -2.33
CA GLY A 8 -7.99 3.58 -1.16
C GLY A 8 -8.44 4.82 -0.44
N PRO A 9 -9.41 4.67 0.45
CA PRO A 9 -9.79 5.75 1.34
C PRO A 9 -8.70 5.96 2.39
N LEU A 10 -8.78 7.10 3.06
CA LEU A 10 -8.00 7.35 4.26
C LEU A 10 -8.27 6.29 5.30
N PHE A 11 -7.19 5.80 5.89
CA PHE A 11 -7.29 4.83 6.98
C PHE A 11 -6.44 5.29 8.15
N SER A 12 -7.07 5.41 9.33
CA SER A 12 -6.35 5.74 10.56
C SER A 12 -5.87 4.45 11.21
N LEU A 13 -4.55 4.25 11.22
CA LEU A 13 -3.91 3.05 11.74
C LEU A 13 -3.42 3.32 13.15
N ALA A 14 -3.99 2.61 14.13
CA ALA A 14 -3.61 2.78 15.53
C ALA A 14 -2.19 2.28 15.79
N GLY A 15 -1.58 2.81 16.84
CA GLY A 15 -0.23 2.39 17.24
C GLY A 15 -0.16 0.90 17.50
N GLY A 16 0.86 0.24 16.97
CA GLY A 16 1.07 -1.19 17.08
C GLY A 16 0.23 -2.04 16.14
N GLN A 17 -0.63 -1.44 15.33
CA GLN A 17 -1.50 -2.18 14.41
C GLN A 17 -0.89 -2.32 13.03
N THR A 18 -1.39 -3.30 12.28
CA THR A 18 -1.02 -3.57 10.89
C THR A 18 -2.30 -3.67 10.06
N VAL A 19 -2.30 -3.03 8.89
CA VAL A 19 -3.37 -3.15 7.91
C VAL A 19 -2.81 -3.77 6.64
N SER A 20 -3.57 -4.69 6.03
CA SER A 20 -3.18 -5.31 4.77
C SER A 20 -3.93 -4.66 3.62
N TRP A 21 -3.19 -4.20 2.62
CA TRP A 21 -3.72 -3.65 1.38
C TRP A 21 -3.60 -4.68 0.28
N SER A 22 -4.64 -4.82 -0.53
CA SER A 22 -4.65 -5.73 -1.68
C SER A 22 -5.19 -4.99 -2.89
N ILE A 23 -4.45 -5.03 -3.99
CA ILE A 23 -4.81 -4.36 -5.24
C ILE A 23 -4.92 -5.44 -6.31
N SER A 24 -6.08 -5.49 -6.99
CA SER A 24 -6.32 -6.43 -8.07
C SER A 24 -6.16 -5.74 -9.41
N TYR A 25 -5.54 -6.45 -10.35
CA TYR A 25 -5.36 -5.99 -11.74
C TYR A 25 -6.20 -6.85 -12.68
N GLY A 26 -6.36 -6.41 -13.91
CA GLY A 26 -7.09 -7.17 -14.91
C GLY A 26 -6.32 -8.40 -15.39
N THR A 27 -7.03 -9.28 -16.05
CA THR A 27 -6.46 -10.52 -16.60
C THR A 27 -5.44 -10.21 -17.69
N GLY A 28 -4.26 -10.85 -17.59
CA GLY A 28 -3.23 -10.75 -18.62
C GLY A 28 -2.53 -9.40 -18.72
N GLN A 29 -2.72 -8.51 -17.76
CA GLN A 29 -2.04 -7.22 -17.79
C GLN A 29 -0.60 -7.35 -17.34
N ASP A 30 0.31 -6.76 -18.10
CA ASP A 30 1.69 -6.59 -17.69
C ASP A 30 1.78 -5.33 -16.83
N VAL A 31 1.90 -5.52 -15.53
CA VAL A 31 1.95 -4.42 -14.57
C VAL A 31 3.39 -3.96 -14.29
N GLY A 32 4.38 -4.67 -14.82
CA GLY A 32 5.78 -4.37 -14.59
C GLY A 32 6.18 -4.51 -13.14
N ILE A 33 7.04 -3.61 -12.68
CA ILE A 33 7.43 -3.55 -11.26
C ILE A 33 6.36 -2.76 -10.52
N VAL A 34 5.79 -3.38 -9.49
CA VAL A 34 4.80 -2.74 -8.63
C VAL A 34 5.44 -2.43 -7.29
N THR A 35 5.34 -1.18 -6.88
CA THR A 35 5.78 -0.75 -5.55
C THR A 35 4.69 0.10 -4.92
N ALA A 36 4.61 0.03 -3.60
CA ALA A 36 3.66 0.82 -2.84
C ALA A 36 4.31 1.32 -1.57
N ALA A 37 3.92 2.51 -1.17
CA ALA A 37 4.38 3.13 0.07
C ALA A 37 3.22 3.83 0.75
N PRO A 38 3.21 3.89 2.09
CA PRO A 38 2.19 4.65 2.79
C PRO A 38 2.38 6.15 2.53
N ASN A 39 1.29 6.84 2.32
CA ASN A 39 1.26 8.29 2.18
C ASN A 39 0.61 8.86 3.44
N ILE A 40 1.43 9.47 4.31
CA ILE A 40 0.98 10.03 5.57
C ILE A 40 0.41 11.42 5.29
N ILE A 41 -0.84 11.63 5.67
CA ILE A 41 -1.54 12.88 5.40
C ILE A 41 -2.00 13.58 6.69
N ASP A 42 -1.68 12.97 7.84
CA ASP A 42 -1.92 13.63 9.12
C ASP A 42 -0.87 14.70 9.37
N ASP A 43 -1.32 15.76 10.03
CA ASP A 43 -0.45 16.76 10.60
C ASP A 43 0.05 16.24 11.95
N VAL A 44 1.28 15.74 11.97
CA VAL A 44 1.85 15.06 13.14
C VAL A 44 2.97 15.86 13.74
N LEU A 45 3.14 15.73 15.07
CA LEU A 45 4.26 16.34 15.78
C LEU A 45 5.39 15.32 15.91
N GLY A 46 6.60 15.75 15.56
CA GLY A 46 7.79 14.92 15.67
C GLY A 46 7.96 13.97 14.50
N VAL A 47 8.69 12.89 14.74
CA VAL A 47 8.97 11.88 13.71
C VAL A 47 7.94 10.77 13.82
N VAL A 48 7.27 10.48 12.69
CA VAL A 48 6.36 9.35 12.58
C VAL A 48 6.83 8.43 11.48
N LEU A 49 6.55 7.15 11.62
CA LEU A 49 6.98 6.13 10.69
C LEU A 49 5.85 5.12 10.49
N LEU A 50 5.54 4.84 9.23
CA LEU A 50 4.75 3.68 8.84
C LEU A 50 5.64 2.77 8.01
N GLN A 51 5.60 1.47 8.29
CA GLN A 51 6.46 0.50 7.65
C GLN A 51 5.68 -0.34 6.65
N ALA A 52 6.16 -0.39 5.40
CA ALA A 52 5.64 -1.33 4.41
C ALA A 52 6.35 -2.67 4.58
N GLN A 53 5.58 -3.74 4.72
CA GLN A 53 6.09 -5.08 4.99
C GLN A 53 5.39 -6.10 4.08
N ASN A 54 6.01 -7.26 3.89
CA ASN A 54 5.41 -8.40 3.21
C ASN A 54 4.86 -8.05 1.83
N GLN A 55 5.61 -7.25 1.06
CA GLN A 55 5.21 -6.87 -0.29
C GLN A 55 5.30 -8.07 -1.22
N GLY A 56 4.30 -8.24 -2.07
CA GLY A 56 4.30 -9.32 -3.03
C GLY A 56 3.37 -9.07 -4.19
N LEU A 57 3.78 -9.56 -5.35
CA LEU A 57 2.97 -9.60 -6.56
C LEU A 57 2.68 -11.05 -6.88
N GLY A 58 1.41 -11.39 -7.04
CA GLY A 58 0.98 -12.75 -7.32
C GLY A 58 0.02 -12.82 -8.49
N VAL A 59 -0.38 -14.04 -8.81
CA VAL A 59 -1.33 -14.33 -9.89
C VAL A 59 -2.39 -15.26 -9.34
N THR A 60 -3.66 -14.94 -9.60
CA THR A 60 -4.77 -15.82 -9.23
C THR A 60 -4.95 -16.94 -10.25
N GLY A 61 -5.79 -17.93 -9.93
CA GLY A 61 -6.05 -19.06 -10.82
C GLY A 61 -6.68 -18.69 -12.15
N ASP A 62 -7.31 -17.52 -12.26
CA ASP A 62 -7.88 -16.98 -13.50
C ASP A 62 -6.97 -15.96 -14.19
N SER A 63 -5.67 -16.03 -13.91
CA SER A 63 -4.61 -15.22 -14.53
C SER A 63 -4.71 -13.72 -14.26
N LYS A 64 -5.32 -13.33 -13.15
CA LYS A 64 -5.34 -11.94 -12.69
C LYS A 64 -4.17 -11.67 -11.78
N ASN A 65 -3.44 -10.61 -12.05
CA ASN A 65 -2.37 -10.15 -11.16
C ASN A 65 -2.98 -9.49 -9.92
N PHE A 66 -2.31 -9.66 -8.81
CA PHE A 66 -2.64 -8.93 -7.58
C PHE A 66 -1.37 -8.54 -6.84
N TYR A 67 -1.42 -7.42 -6.15
CA TYR A 67 -0.33 -6.91 -5.33
C TYR A 67 -0.83 -6.76 -3.90
N THR A 68 -0.03 -7.21 -2.94
CA THR A 68 -0.35 -7.09 -1.52
C THR A 68 0.79 -6.40 -0.78
N VAL A 69 0.45 -5.66 0.25
CA VAL A 69 1.41 -5.06 1.16
C VAL A 69 0.77 -4.86 2.52
N ASP A 70 1.53 -5.08 3.57
CA ASP A 70 1.11 -4.79 4.93
C ASP A 70 1.74 -3.48 5.37
N ILE A 71 0.94 -2.59 5.95
CA ILE A 71 1.41 -1.33 6.53
C ILE A 71 1.31 -1.46 8.05
N HIS A 72 2.43 -1.29 8.72
CA HIS A 72 2.55 -1.40 10.16
C HIS A 72 2.88 -0.06 10.79
N ASN A 73 2.17 0.28 11.85
CA ASN A 73 2.46 1.47 12.67
C ASN A 73 3.23 1.04 13.92
N PRO A 74 4.56 1.22 13.95
CA PRO A 74 5.36 0.83 15.11
C PRO A 74 5.29 1.81 16.28
N GLY A 75 4.66 2.96 16.09
CA GLY A 75 4.54 3.99 17.11
C GLY A 75 3.39 3.75 18.07
N THR A 76 3.02 4.80 18.78
CA THR A 76 1.97 4.76 19.81
C THR A 76 0.77 5.63 19.47
N GLN A 77 0.87 6.51 18.47
CA GLN A 77 -0.23 7.38 18.07
C GLN A 77 -0.89 6.87 16.78
N PRO A 78 -2.19 7.09 16.60
CA PRO A 78 -2.84 6.74 15.35
C PRO A 78 -2.37 7.65 14.22
N ILE A 79 -2.20 7.09 13.02
CA ILE A 79 -1.72 7.83 11.84
C ILE A 79 -2.68 7.57 10.69
N ALA A 80 -3.26 8.64 10.14
CA ALA A 80 -4.08 8.53 8.95
C ALA A 80 -3.19 8.50 7.70
N HIS A 81 -3.47 7.55 6.83
CA HIS A 81 -2.70 7.36 5.62
C HIS A 81 -3.57 6.78 4.51
N ASN A 82 -3.09 6.89 3.29
CA ASN A 82 -3.52 6.05 2.18
C ASN A 82 -2.28 5.46 1.52
N LEU A 83 -2.44 4.78 0.40
CA LEU A 83 -1.35 4.10 -0.25
C LEU A 83 -0.98 4.83 -1.54
N ASN A 84 0.32 5.08 -1.74
CA ASN A 84 0.86 5.48 -3.03
C ASN A 84 1.33 4.24 -3.77
N LEU A 85 0.77 4.01 -4.93
CA LEU A 85 1.05 2.85 -5.75
C LEU A 85 1.75 3.27 -7.03
N GLN A 86 2.83 2.59 -7.38
CA GLN A 86 3.51 2.75 -8.67
C GLN A 86 3.49 1.43 -9.42
N ASP A 87 3.10 1.46 -10.67
CA ASP A 87 3.12 0.32 -11.56
C ASP A 87 3.46 0.76 -12.98
N TRP A 88 3.40 -0.16 -13.93
CA TRP A 88 3.79 0.08 -15.32
C TRP A 88 2.60 0.13 -16.28
N LEU A 89 1.41 0.24 -15.75
CA LEU A 89 0.21 0.30 -16.59
C LEU A 89 0.17 1.52 -17.49
#